data_9b091fbf698082df3cf494369a26c8d9
#
_entry.id   9b091fbf698082df3cf494369a26c8d9
#
_cell.length_a   1.000
_cell.length_b   1.000
_cell.length_c   1.000
_cell.angle_alpha   90.00
_cell.angle_beta   90.00
_cell.angle_gamma   90.00
#
_symmetry.space_group_name_H-M   'P 1'
#
loop_
_entity.id
_entity.type
_entity.pdbx_description
1 polymer ?
#
loop_
_entity_poly.entity_id
_entity_poly.type
_entity_poly.pdbx_seq_one_letter_code
_entity_poly.pdbx_strand_id
1 'polypeptide(L)'
;MRPRVLGSIAVTLGVLVAGCASLALWSAPEKSPSPERTPLAVRVDGLFWQTLHGGEYQKIPEALTALKAAYLENPNDAVTAAHIGWMHVWRLAERARLASEPRDPGITDHAVLARKYFEEAVRLNPREARYLGFYASLLMTEGTIHKDEKLRRRGYYTMREAIAAWPEFNYFTAGYGFSTQPHDSPRFREGLEYQWLTLDACAGEKVDRANPDFARYMRLETKEGPKRVCWNSWIAPHNFEGFFLNFGDMLVKAGDPDTAMKIYRDAQHTPDYASWAYRSVLEDRLRNAARNVEAFREDSPPPGTPTLMVRSTYACMGCHQR
;
A
#
# COMPACT_ATOMS: atom_id res chain seq x y z
N MET A 1 -59.52 19.78 -26.72
CA MET A 1 -58.56 20.87 -26.66
C MET A 1 -57.81 20.83 -25.31
N ARG A 2 -56.48 20.87 -25.37
CA ARG A 2 -55.44 21.06 -24.32
C ARG A 2 -55.14 19.96 -23.31
N PRO A 3 -54.06 19.24 -23.55
CA PRO A 3 -53.16 18.81 -22.50
C PRO A 3 -51.64 19.08 -22.84
N ARG A 4 -51.30 20.29 -23.32
CA ARG A 4 -49.90 20.58 -23.63
C ARG A 4 -49.17 21.51 -22.60
N VAL A 5 -49.86 22.11 -21.69
CA VAL A 5 -49.30 23.13 -20.77
C VAL A 5 -48.72 22.47 -19.51
N LEU A 6 -49.27 21.37 -19.02
CA LEU A 6 -48.78 20.69 -17.80
C LEU A 6 -47.44 20.03 -17.96
N GLY A 7 -47.10 19.50 -19.14
CA GLY A 7 -45.80 18.87 -19.40
C GLY A 7 -44.63 19.86 -19.41
N SER A 8 -44.84 21.07 -19.90
CA SER A 8 -43.78 22.12 -19.98
C SER A 8 -43.41 22.67 -18.60
N ILE A 9 -44.39 22.79 -17.69
CA ILE A 9 -44.14 23.33 -16.33
C ILE A 9 -43.35 22.29 -15.50
N ALA A 10 -43.63 21.00 -15.62
CA ALA A 10 -42.92 19.94 -14.90
C ALA A 10 -41.46 19.82 -15.33
N VAL A 11 -41.16 19.94 -16.62
CA VAL A 11 -39.80 19.91 -17.16
C VAL A 11 -39.01 21.14 -16.72
N THR A 12 -39.64 22.33 -16.74
CA THR A 12 -38.98 23.56 -16.33
C THR A 12 -38.67 23.56 -14.83
N LEU A 13 -39.58 23.06 -13.98
CA LEU A 13 -39.36 22.92 -12.54
C LEU A 13 -38.25 21.93 -12.23
N GLY A 14 -38.18 20.80 -12.93
CA GLY A 14 -37.14 19.81 -12.79
C GLY A 14 -35.74 20.34 -13.14
N VAL A 15 -35.61 21.13 -14.19
CA VAL A 15 -34.36 21.78 -14.59
C VAL A 15 -33.91 22.85 -13.59
N LEU A 16 -34.84 23.62 -13.03
CA LEU A 16 -34.56 24.62 -11.99
C LEU A 16 -34.08 23.99 -10.69
N VAL A 17 -34.70 22.91 -10.24
CA VAL A 17 -34.31 22.19 -9.00
C VAL A 17 -32.93 21.52 -9.19
N ALA A 18 -32.69 20.90 -10.35
CA ALA A 18 -31.37 20.31 -10.66
C ALA A 18 -30.28 21.39 -10.74
N GLY A 19 -30.60 22.55 -11.31
CA GLY A 19 -29.68 23.70 -11.36
C GLY A 19 -29.35 24.26 -9.97
N CYS A 20 -30.33 24.36 -9.07
CA CYS A 20 -30.12 24.82 -7.69
C CYS A 20 -29.25 23.82 -6.88
N ALA A 21 -29.47 22.52 -7.02
CA ALA A 21 -28.66 21.51 -6.37
C ALA A 21 -27.21 21.54 -6.85
N SER A 22 -26.99 21.63 -8.18
CA SER A 22 -25.66 21.73 -8.77
C SER A 22 -24.94 23.01 -8.33
N LEU A 23 -25.64 24.14 -8.26
CA LEU A 23 -25.08 25.41 -7.80
C LEU A 23 -24.73 25.37 -6.32
N ALA A 24 -25.59 24.79 -5.47
CA ALA A 24 -25.35 24.65 -4.04
C ALA A 24 -24.16 23.76 -3.76
N LEU A 25 -24.01 22.65 -4.51
CA LEU A 25 -22.84 21.76 -4.40
C LEU A 25 -21.57 22.43 -4.90
N TRP A 26 -21.65 23.16 -6.00
CA TRP A 26 -20.49 23.87 -6.57
C TRP A 26 -20.02 25.03 -5.69
N SER A 27 -20.94 25.73 -5.01
CA SER A 27 -20.63 26.85 -4.11
C SER A 27 -20.28 26.40 -2.68
N ALA A 28 -20.43 25.12 -2.35
CA ALA A 28 -20.05 24.61 -1.03
C ALA A 28 -18.54 24.79 -0.80
N PRO A 29 -18.12 25.27 0.38
CA PRO A 29 -16.71 25.47 0.66
C PRO A 29 -15.98 24.11 0.66
N GLU A 30 -14.85 24.05 -0.03
CA GLU A 30 -13.99 22.88 0.05
C GLU A 30 -13.33 22.77 1.42
N LYS A 31 -13.12 21.54 1.87
CA LYS A 31 -12.41 21.25 3.10
C LYS A 31 -10.94 21.65 2.93
N SER A 32 -10.44 22.51 3.79
CA SER A 32 -9.06 22.99 3.74
C SER A 32 -8.18 22.26 4.75
N PRO A 33 -6.90 22.00 4.44
CA PRO A 33 -5.97 21.39 5.39
C PRO A 33 -5.78 22.30 6.61
N SER A 34 -5.67 21.69 7.79
CA SER A 34 -5.31 22.42 8.99
C SER A 34 -3.82 22.79 8.96
N PRO A 35 -3.48 24.06 9.26
CA PRO A 35 -2.08 24.46 9.34
C PRO A 35 -1.36 23.85 10.56
N GLU A 36 -2.11 23.51 11.60
CA GLU A 36 -1.58 23.01 12.86
C GLU A 36 -2.25 21.68 13.24
N ARG A 37 -1.49 20.82 13.87
CA ARG A 37 -1.96 19.55 14.43
C ARG A 37 -2.31 19.73 15.90
N THR A 38 -3.37 19.07 16.35
CA THR A 38 -3.75 19.15 17.76
C THR A 38 -2.76 18.38 18.65
N PRO A 39 -2.66 18.74 19.95
CA PRO A 39 -1.84 17.97 20.89
C PRO A 39 -2.24 16.49 20.97
N LEU A 40 -3.53 16.18 20.79
CA LEU A 40 -4.00 14.79 20.72
C LEU A 40 -3.45 14.10 19.47
N ALA A 41 -3.54 14.73 18.29
CA ALA A 41 -3.04 14.17 17.04
C ALA A 41 -1.53 13.85 17.12
N VAL A 42 -0.73 14.73 17.74
CA VAL A 42 0.71 14.50 17.93
C VAL A 42 0.97 13.32 18.87
N ARG A 43 0.20 13.20 19.97
CA ARG A 43 0.37 12.04 20.89
C ARG A 43 -0.01 10.71 20.25
N VAL A 44 -1.09 10.66 19.48
CA VAL A 44 -1.54 9.41 18.85
C VAL A 44 -0.66 9.00 17.67
N ASP A 45 0.14 9.91 17.11
CA ASP A 45 1.21 9.56 16.17
C ASP A 45 2.23 8.64 16.82
N GLY A 46 2.66 8.96 18.04
CA GLY A 46 3.57 8.10 18.81
C GLY A 46 2.97 6.70 19.01
N LEU A 47 1.69 6.61 19.38
CA LEU A 47 0.99 5.33 19.52
C LEU A 47 0.90 4.56 18.19
N PHE A 48 0.62 5.25 17.09
CA PHE A 48 0.58 4.65 15.76
C PHE A 48 1.93 3.99 15.41
N TRP A 49 3.03 4.74 15.50
CA TRP A 49 4.35 4.24 15.16
C TRP A 49 4.82 3.13 16.09
N GLN A 50 4.57 3.27 17.40
CA GLN A 50 4.89 2.24 18.38
C GLN A 50 4.14 0.94 18.07
N THR A 51 2.84 1.02 17.79
CA THR A 51 2.01 -0.14 17.45
C THR A 51 2.48 -0.81 16.16
N LEU A 52 2.74 -0.01 15.10
CA LEU A 52 3.16 -0.52 13.80
C LEU A 52 4.56 -1.13 13.87
N HIS A 53 5.56 -0.41 14.36
CA HIS A 53 6.94 -0.88 14.43
C HIS A 53 7.15 -1.98 15.48
N GLY A 54 6.29 -2.04 16.49
CA GLY A 54 6.26 -3.15 17.46
C GLY A 54 5.57 -4.41 16.93
N GLY A 55 4.95 -4.34 15.75
CA GLY A 55 4.22 -5.50 15.20
C GLY A 55 2.99 -5.90 16.00
N GLU A 56 2.43 -4.98 16.81
CA GLU A 56 1.36 -5.24 17.77
C GLU A 56 -0.02 -5.28 17.10
N TYR A 57 -0.21 -6.23 16.19
CA TYR A 57 -1.42 -6.36 15.36
C TYR A 57 -2.72 -6.39 16.17
N GLN A 58 -2.70 -7.02 17.34
CA GLN A 58 -3.85 -7.10 18.24
C GLN A 58 -4.26 -5.74 18.83
N LYS A 59 -3.35 -4.74 18.84
CA LYS A 59 -3.62 -3.39 19.33
C LYS A 59 -4.19 -2.46 18.25
N ILE A 60 -4.36 -2.93 17.01
CA ILE A 60 -4.95 -2.11 15.92
C ILE A 60 -6.30 -1.49 16.33
N PRO A 61 -7.24 -2.19 16.99
CA PRO A 61 -8.51 -1.57 17.41
C PRO A 61 -8.32 -0.41 18.40
N GLU A 62 -7.38 -0.53 19.33
CA GLU A 62 -7.04 0.52 20.29
C GLU A 62 -6.43 1.74 19.58
N ALA A 63 -5.44 1.52 18.73
CA ALA A 63 -4.81 2.57 17.92
C ALA A 63 -5.83 3.28 17.02
N LEU A 64 -6.72 2.54 16.37
CA LEU A 64 -7.80 3.11 15.55
C LEU A 64 -8.77 3.97 16.39
N THR A 65 -9.08 3.56 17.62
CA THR A 65 -9.95 4.35 18.51
C THR A 65 -9.29 5.68 18.87
N ALA A 66 -8.02 5.67 19.24
CA ALA A 66 -7.27 6.88 19.57
C ALA A 66 -7.11 7.81 18.33
N LEU A 67 -6.74 7.26 17.17
CA LEU A 67 -6.62 8.01 15.93
C LEU A 67 -7.95 8.65 15.49
N LYS A 68 -9.06 7.91 15.62
CA LYS A 68 -10.39 8.44 15.29
C LYS A 68 -10.81 9.56 16.24
N ALA A 69 -10.46 9.48 17.53
CA ALA A 69 -10.68 10.59 18.47
C ALA A 69 -9.94 11.85 18.04
N ALA A 70 -8.66 11.72 17.68
CA ALA A 70 -7.87 12.84 17.14
C ALA A 70 -8.44 13.39 15.82
N TYR A 71 -8.90 12.50 14.94
CA TYR A 71 -9.53 12.89 13.68
C TYR A 71 -10.86 13.66 13.92
N LEU A 72 -11.65 13.27 14.90
CA LEU A 72 -12.89 13.98 15.24
C LEU A 72 -12.60 15.36 15.86
N GLU A 73 -11.50 15.51 16.60
CA GLU A 73 -11.06 16.82 17.10
C GLU A 73 -10.61 17.75 15.97
N ASN A 74 -9.88 17.22 14.99
CA ASN A 74 -9.46 17.96 13.80
C ASN A 74 -9.53 17.09 12.53
N PRO A 75 -10.67 17.05 11.83
CA PRO A 75 -10.84 16.25 10.63
C PRO A 75 -10.10 16.82 9.41
N ASN A 76 -9.34 17.91 9.55
CA ASN A 76 -8.53 18.54 8.51
C ASN A 76 -7.03 18.19 8.60
N ASP A 77 -6.67 17.25 9.49
CA ASP A 77 -5.29 16.74 9.60
C ASP A 77 -5.09 15.56 8.66
N ALA A 78 -4.35 15.81 7.56
CA ALA A 78 -4.01 14.79 6.55
C ALA A 78 -3.20 13.63 7.14
N VAL A 79 -2.33 13.88 8.10
CA VAL A 79 -1.47 12.85 8.72
C VAL A 79 -2.32 11.88 9.53
N THR A 80 -3.22 12.40 10.38
CA THR A 80 -4.14 11.56 11.16
C THR A 80 -5.04 10.73 10.25
N ALA A 81 -5.58 11.32 9.17
CA ALA A 81 -6.36 10.57 8.17
C ALA A 81 -5.52 9.43 7.56
N ALA A 82 -4.28 9.71 7.13
CA ALA A 82 -3.41 8.69 6.56
C ALA A 82 -3.09 7.57 7.56
N HIS A 83 -2.81 7.88 8.83
CA HIS A 83 -2.53 6.88 9.86
C HIS A 83 -3.71 5.95 10.11
N ILE A 84 -4.95 6.48 10.11
CA ILE A 84 -6.16 5.64 10.14
C ILE A 84 -6.20 4.73 8.91
N GLY A 85 -5.93 5.28 7.73
CA GLY A 85 -5.86 4.52 6.49
C GLY A 85 -4.86 3.37 6.58
N TRP A 86 -3.64 3.60 7.06
CA TRP A 86 -2.62 2.57 7.22
C TRP A 86 -2.98 1.50 8.24
N MET A 87 -3.63 1.83 9.36
CA MET A 87 -4.12 0.83 10.30
C MET A 87 -5.14 -0.12 9.66
N HIS A 88 -6.04 0.42 8.82
CA HIS A 88 -6.97 -0.41 8.06
C HIS A 88 -6.26 -1.24 6.98
N VAL A 89 -5.24 -0.70 6.29
CA VAL A 89 -4.39 -1.47 5.36
C VAL A 89 -3.73 -2.65 6.05
N TRP A 90 -3.10 -2.41 7.20
CA TRP A 90 -2.44 -3.46 7.96
C TRP A 90 -3.42 -4.55 8.40
N ARG A 91 -4.59 -4.15 8.91
CA ARG A 91 -5.65 -5.08 9.28
C ARG A 91 -6.08 -5.98 8.13
N LEU A 92 -6.22 -5.40 6.93
CA LEU A 92 -6.57 -6.12 5.71
C LEU A 92 -5.44 -7.02 5.20
N ALA A 93 -4.22 -6.50 5.15
CA ALA A 93 -3.07 -7.20 4.57
C ALA A 93 -2.69 -8.47 5.34
N GLU A 94 -2.71 -8.40 6.68
CA GLU A 94 -2.33 -9.51 7.56
C GLU A 94 -3.54 -10.20 8.21
N ARG A 95 -4.70 -10.16 7.56
CA ARG A 95 -5.94 -10.78 8.06
C ARG A 95 -5.80 -12.27 8.40
N ALA A 96 -4.85 -12.97 7.79
CA ALA A 96 -4.55 -14.35 8.09
C ALA A 96 -4.09 -14.58 9.54
N ARG A 97 -3.68 -13.53 10.28
CA ARG A 97 -3.42 -13.59 11.72
C ARG A 97 -4.68 -13.87 12.55
N LEU A 98 -5.87 -13.67 11.97
CA LEU A 98 -7.17 -13.93 12.60
C LEU A 98 -7.70 -15.33 12.28
N ALA A 99 -6.85 -16.32 12.26
CA ALA A 99 -7.11 -17.67 11.74
C ALA A 99 -8.31 -18.43 12.36
N SER A 100 -8.92 -17.94 13.43
CA SER A 100 -10.14 -18.51 14.02
C SER A 100 -11.43 -18.20 13.23
N GLU A 101 -11.40 -17.18 12.35
CA GLU A 101 -12.54 -16.76 11.52
C GLU A 101 -12.11 -16.70 10.05
N PRO A 102 -12.19 -17.81 9.30
CA PRO A 102 -11.64 -17.89 7.94
C PRO A 102 -12.29 -16.92 6.95
N ARG A 103 -13.42 -16.30 7.30
CA ARG A 103 -14.13 -15.33 6.46
C ARG A 103 -14.92 -14.33 7.32
N ASP A 104 -14.20 -13.48 8.08
CA ASP A 104 -14.85 -12.32 8.69
C ASP A 104 -15.36 -11.38 7.58
N PRO A 105 -16.67 -11.24 7.38
CA PRO A 105 -17.22 -10.34 6.36
C PRO A 105 -16.81 -8.88 6.59
N GLY A 106 -16.54 -8.48 7.84
CA GLY A 106 -16.09 -7.14 8.20
C GLY A 106 -14.72 -6.80 7.65
N ILE A 107 -13.94 -7.80 7.18
CA ILE A 107 -12.63 -7.52 6.58
C ILE A 107 -12.73 -6.65 5.32
N THR A 108 -13.84 -6.71 4.58
CA THR A 108 -14.08 -5.87 3.39
C THR A 108 -14.26 -4.40 3.77
N ASP A 109 -14.81 -4.13 4.96
CA ASP A 109 -14.99 -2.77 5.48
C ASP A 109 -13.64 -2.08 5.65
N HIS A 110 -12.60 -2.83 6.01
CA HIS A 110 -11.25 -2.28 6.14
C HIS A 110 -10.70 -1.78 4.80
N ALA A 111 -11.03 -2.42 3.67
CA ALA A 111 -10.62 -1.93 2.35
C ALA A 111 -11.31 -0.61 2.01
N VAL A 112 -12.63 -0.53 2.23
CA VAL A 112 -13.44 0.68 1.99
C VAL A 112 -12.99 1.84 2.89
N LEU A 113 -12.80 1.58 4.18
CA LEU A 113 -12.36 2.59 5.15
C LEU A 113 -10.93 3.08 4.85
N ALA A 114 -10.01 2.17 4.55
CA ALA A 114 -8.65 2.55 4.17
C ALA A 114 -8.67 3.47 2.94
N ARG A 115 -9.41 3.11 1.88
CA ARG A 115 -9.56 3.96 0.69
C ARG A 115 -10.11 5.33 1.04
N LYS A 116 -11.20 5.38 1.82
CA LYS A 116 -11.84 6.64 2.22
C LYS A 116 -10.89 7.56 2.98
N TYR A 117 -10.13 7.05 3.94
CA TYR A 117 -9.20 7.85 4.71
C TYR A 117 -7.97 8.28 3.90
N PHE A 118 -7.49 7.47 2.95
CA PHE A 118 -6.46 7.92 2.02
C PHE A 118 -6.98 8.92 0.99
N GLU A 119 -8.21 8.80 0.50
CA GLU A 119 -8.85 9.80 -0.35
C GLU A 119 -8.90 11.16 0.36
N GLU A 120 -9.24 11.15 1.66
CA GLU A 120 -9.23 12.33 2.51
C GLU A 120 -7.82 12.90 2.69
N ALA A 121 -6.85 12.05 2.99
CA ALA A 121 -5.46 12.46 3.15
C ALA A 121 -4.89 13.09 1.86
N VAL A 122 -5.19 12.52 0.69
CA VAL A 122 -4.81 13.07 -0.63
C VAL A 122 -5.47 14.43 -0.85
N ARG A 123 -6.77 14.58 -0.54
CA ARG A 123 -7.47 15.85 -0.68
C ARG A 123 -6.87 16.94 0.18
N LEU A 124 -6.50 16.61 1.42
CA LEU A 124 -5.90 17.55 2.37
C LEU A 124 -4.41 17.82 2.09
N ASN A 125 -3.67 16.86 1.53
CA ASN A 125 -2.28 17.04 1.17
C ASN A 125 -1.96 16.38 -0.18
N PRO A 126 -2.31 17.00 -1.31
CA PRO A 126 -2.09 16.44 -2.64
C PRO A 126 -0.62 16.34 -3.05
N ARG A 127 0.29 16.97 -2.30
CA ARG A 127 1.74 16.90 -2.55
C ARG A 127 2.40 15.66 -1.98
N GLU A 128 1.71 14.94 -1.08
CA GLU A 128 2.26 13.74 -0.45
C GLU A 128 1.95 12.51 -1.29
N ALA A 129 2.88 12.20 -2.19
CA ALA A 129 2.70 11.12 -3.17
C ALA A 129 2.56 9.71 -2.55
N ARG A 130 2.96 9.50 -1.27
CA ARG A 130 2.69 8.24 -0.55
C ARG A 130 1.19 8.02 -0.38
N TYR A 131 0.45 9.07 -0.02
CA TYR A 131 -1.00 8.99 0.15
C TYR A 131 -1.68 8.64 -1.17
N LEU A 132 -1.20 9.23 -2.27
CA LEU A 132 -1.72 8.97 -3.61
C LEU A 132 -1.48 7.51 -4.02
N GLY A 133 -0.28 6.96 -3.75
CA GLY A 133 0.06 5.56 -4.03
C GLY A 133 -0.81 4.57 -3.25
N PHE A 134 -1.01 4.81 -1.95
CA PHE A 134 -1.90 3.97 -1.13
C PHE A 134 -3.36 4.11 -1.56
N TYR A 135 -3.83 5.32 -1.84
CA TYR A 135 -5.18 5.54 -2.37
C TYR A 135 -5.41 4.74 -3.67
N ALA A 136 -4.45 4.81 -4.59
CA ALA A 136 -4.49 4.07 -5.85
C ALA A 136 -4.56 2.54 -5.64
N SER A 137 -3.71 2.01 -4.75
CA SER A 137 -3.70 0.59 -4.39
C SER A 137 -5.05 0.15 -3.82
N LEU A 138 -5.66 0.98 -2.99
CA LEU A 138 -6.95 0.66 -2.35
C LEU A 138 -8.13 0.79 -3.30
N LEU A 139 -8.10 1.70 -4.27
CA LEU A 139 -9.06 1.73 -5.38
C LEU A 139 -9.04 0.40 -6.15
N MET A 140 -7.85 -0.12 -6.45
CA MET A 140 -7.71 -1.41 -7.14
C MET A 140 -8.17 -2.58 -6.25
N THR A 141 -7.84 -2.56 -4.96
CA THR A 141 -8.23 -3.60 -4.00
C THR A 141 -9.74 -3.65 -3.82
N GLU A 142 -10.38 -2.51 -3.55
CA GLU A 142 -11.85 -2.41 -3.41
C GLU A 142 -12.55 -2.80 -4.71
N GLY A 143 -12.05 -2.30 -5.86
CA GLY A 143 -12.58 -2.67 -7.17
C GLY A 143 -12.44 -4.16 -7.48
N THR A 144 -11.44 -4.84 -6.93
CA THR A 144 -11.29 -6.30 -7.05
C THR A 144 -12.31 -7.04 -6.17
N ILE A 145 -12.49 -6.60 -4.92
CA ILE A 145 -13.46 -7.17 -3.98
C ILE A 145 -14.87 -7.05 -4.53
N HIS A 146 -15.25 -5.88 -5.01
CA HIS A 146 -16.61 -5.61 -5.53
C HIS A 146 -16.77 -5.89 -7.02
N LYS A 147 -15.75 -6.39 -7.72
CA LYS A 147 -15.73 -6.62 -9.18
C LYS A 147 -16.06 -5.35 -9.99
N ASP A 148 -15.68 -4.19 -9.47
CA ASP A 148 -15.86 -2.88 -10.11
C ASP A 148 -14.64 -2.54 -10.98
N GLU A 149 -14.81 -2.74 -12.30
CA GLU A 149 -13.76 -2.46 -13.29
C GLU A 149 -13.43 -0.97 -13.39
N LYS A 150 -14.41 -0.07 -13.22
CA LYS A 150 -14.18 1.37 -13.25
C LYS A 150 -13.27 1.81 -12.11
N LEU A 151 -13.51 1.26 -10.92
CA LEU A 151 -12.70 1.53 -9.75
C LEU A 151 -11.27 1.01 -9.93
N ARG A 152 -11.11 -0.22 -10.47
CA ARG A 152 -9.79 -0.80 -10.77
C ARG A 152 -9.01 0.04 -11.77
N ARG A 153 -9.64 0.50 -12.85
CA ARG A 153 -9.01 1.37 -13.86
C ARG A 153 -8.62 2.72 -13.27
N ARG A 154 -9.51 3.34 -12.50
CA ARG A 154 -9.19 4.58 -11.79
C ARG A 154 -7.93 4.39 -10.91
N GLY A 155 -7.91 3.34 -10.09
CA GLY A 155 -6.75 3.02 -9.24
C GLY A 155 -5.46 2.84 -10.03
N TYR A 156 -5.52 2.16 -11.16
CA TYR A 156 -4.35 1.98 -12.02
C TYR A 156 -3.77 3.29 -12.56
N TYR A 157 -4.62 4.19 -13.08
CA TYR A 157 -4.14 5.47 -13.59
C TYR A 157 -3.66 6.39 -12.47
N THR A 158 -4.35 6.41 -11.33
CA THR A 158 -3.89 7.13 -10.13
C THR A 158 -2.53 6.62 -9.63
N MET A 159 -2.26 5.31 -9.72
CA MET A 159 -0.94 4.76 -9.40
C MET A 159 0.16 5.28 -10.34
N ARG A 160 -0.13 5.42 -11.62
CA ARG A 160 0.83 6.02 -12.57
C ARG A 160 1.13 7.49 -12.23
N GLU A 161 0.14 8.25 -11.77
CA GLU A 161 0.33 9.61 -11.27
C GLU A 161 1.19 9.62 -10.00
N ALA A 162 0.95 8.69 -9.08
CA ALA A 162 1.75 8.55 -7.86
C ALA A 162 3.22 8.19 -8.18
N ILE A 163 3.46 7.28 -9.12
CA ILE A 163 4.81 6.94 -9.60
C ILE A 163 5.49 8.16 -10.20
N ALA A 164 4.80 8.93 -11.06
CA ALA A 164 5.36 10.14 -11.65
C ALA A 164 5.70 11.21 -10.59
N ALA A 165 4.94 11.27 -9.50
CA ALA A 165 5.16 12.24 -8.42
C ALA A 165 6.31 11.84 -7.47
N TRP A 166 6.50 10.56 -7.19
CA TRP A 166 7.62 10.05 -6.37
C TRP A 166 7.96 8.60 -6.74
N PRO A 167 8.82 8.41 -7.76
CA PRO A 167 9.20 7.09 -8.27
C PRO A 167 9.82 6.17 -7.23
N GLU A 168 10.76 6.66 -6.41
CA GLU A 168 11.51 5.88 -5.43
C GLU A 168 10.61 5.21 -4.39
N PHE A 169 9.46 5.81 -4.08
CA PHE A 169 8.47 5.22 -3.20
C PHE A 169 7.44 4.38 -3.96
N ASN A 170 6.90 4.92 -5.04
CA ASN A 170 5.69 4.37 -5.64
C ASN A 170 5.94 3.24 -6.65
N TYR A 171 7.15 3.06 -7.17
CA TYR A 171 7.52 1.83 -7.90
C TYR A 171 7.36 0.61 -6.98
N PHE A 172 7.88 0.69 -5.75
CA PHE A 172 7.70 -0.39 -4.77
C PHE A 172 6.22 -0.62 -4.44
N THR A 173 5.47 0.45 -4.15
CA THR A 173 4.03 0.35 -3.80
C THR A 173 3.24 -0.32 -4.93
N ALA A 174 3.50 0.04 -6.18
CA ALA A 174 2.85 -0.56 -7.35
C ALA A 174 3.29 -2.02 -7.56
N GLY A 175 4.59 -2.29 -7.52
CA GLY A 175 5.14 -3.63 -7.68
C GLY A 175 4.65 -4.60 -6.62
N TYR A 176 4.63 -4.16 -5.35
CA TYR A 176 4.07 -4.92 -4.24
C TYR A 176 2.58 -5.24 -4.46
N GLY A 177 1.78 -4.24 -4.84
CA GLY A 177 0.35 -4.43 -5.11
C GLY A 177 0.09 -5.42 -6.26
N PHE A 178 0.96 -5.46 -7.27
CA PHE A 178 0.82 -6.38 -8.42
C PHE A 178 1.39 -7.79 -8.18
N SER A 179 2.06 -8.03 -7.06
CA SER A 179 2.61 -9.36 -6.71
C SER A 179 1.54 -10.46 -6.68
N THR A 180 0.30 -10.09 -6.33
CA THR A 180 -0.83 -11.03 -6.23
C THR A 180 -1.44 -11.42 -7.56
N GLN A 181 -1.13 -10.70 -8.64
CA GLN A 181 -1.69 -10.98 -9.98
C GLN A 181 -1.21 -12.32 -10.52
N PRO A 182 -1.96 -13.00 -11.40
CA PRO A 182 -1.49 -14.23 -12.06
C PRO A 182 -0.11 -14.04 -12.71
N HIS A 183 0.78 -15.02 -12.56
CA HIS A 183 2.19 -14.94 -12.97
C HIS A 183 2.38 -14.68 -14.47
N ASP A 184 1.45 -15.10 -15.31
CA ASP A 184 1.43 -14.92 -16.76
C ASP A 184 0.73 -13.62 -17.20
N SER A 185 0.14 -12.88 -16.26
CA SER A 185 -0.61 -11.66 -16.59
C SER A 185 0.30 -10.48 -16.96
N PRO A 186 -0.15 -9.57 -17.83
CA PRO A 186 0.57 -8.32 -18.11
C PRO A 186 0.83 -7.50 -16.85
N ARG A 187 -0.10 -7.50 -15.90
CA ARG A 187 0.00 -6.74 -14.65
C ARG A 187 1.08 -7.29 -13.72
N PHE A 188 1.23 -8.60 -13.65
CA PHE A 188 2.31 -9.19 -12.88
C PHE A 188 3.68 -8.83 -13.48
N ARG A 189 3.83 -8.93 -14.80
CA ARG A 189 5.07 -8.52 -15.48
C ARG A 189 5.40 -7.05 -15.27
N GLU A 190 4.39 -6.16 -15.35
CA GLU A 190 4.54 -4.74 -15.02
C GLU A 190 4.98 -4.53 -13.57
N GLY A 191 4.38 -5.27 -12.62
CA GLY A 191 4.77 -5.24 -11.20
C GLY A 191 6.19 -5.70 -10.96
N LEU A 192 6.63 -6.75 -11.64
CA LEU A 192 8.00 -7.23 -11.56
C LEU A 192 9.00 -6.19 -12.12
N GLU A 193 8.65 -5.52 -13.23
CA GLU A 193 9.44 -4.41 -13.74
C GLU A 193 9.51 -3.24 -12.76
N TYR A 194 8.43 -2.91 -12.06
CA TYR A 194 8.44 -1.88 -11.02
C TYR A 194 9.37 -2.21 -9.85
N GLN A 195 9.56 -3.48 -9.48
CA GLN A 195 10.56 -3.85 -8.48
C GLN A 195 11.98 -3.57 -8.97
N TRP A 196 12.29 -3.88 -10.24
CA TRP A 196 13.56 -3.50 -10.85
C TRP A 196 13.77 -2.00 -10.88
N LEU A 197 12.74 -1.24 -11.27
CA LEU A 197 12.79 0.22 -11.31
C LEU A 197 12.93 0.85 -9.92
N THR A 198 12.43 0.19 -8.86
CA THR A 198 12.70 0.61 -7.47
C THR A 198 14.20 0.58 -7.19
N LEU A 199 14.86 -0.50 -7.56
CA LEU A 199 16.31 -0.63 -7.39
C LEU A 199 17.08 0.39 -8.25
N ASP A 200 16.71 0.54 -9.52
CA ASP A 200 17.32 1.52 -10.43
C ASP A 200 17.22 2.94 -9.85
N ALA A 201 16.02 3.32 -9.36
CA ALA A 201 15.79 4.64 -8.77
C ALA A 201 16.60 4.84 -7.48
N CYS A 202 16.64 3.86 -6.61
CA CYS A 202 17.40 3.92 -5.36
C CYS A 202 18.91 3.93 -5.61
N ALA A 203 19.41 3.10 -6.53
CA ALA A 203 20.82 3.08 -6.93
C ALA A 203 21.23 4.36 -7.68
N GLY A 204 20.30 4.98 -8.41
CA GLY A 204 20.57 6.11 -9.30
C GLY A 204 21.23 5.69 -10.62
N GLU A 205 21.20 4.42 -10.94
CA GLU A 205 21.69 3.85 -12.19
C GLU A 205 20.90 2.58 -12.53
N LYS A 206 20.96 2.16 -13.80
CA LYS A 206 20.35 0.92 -14.20
C LYS A 206 21.16 -0.26 -13.66
N VAL A 207 20.50 -1.08 -12.86
CA VAL A 207 21.10 -2.25 -12.24
C VAL A 207 21.28 -3.37 -13.26
N ASP A 208 22.39 -4.12 -13.16
CA ASP A 208 22.58 -5.36 -13.93
C ASP A 208 21.60 -6.43 -13.43
N ARG A 209 20.56 -6.69 -14.21
CA ARG A 209 19.53 -7.67 -13.88
C ARG A 209 20.00 -9.11 -13.92
N ALA A 210 21.05 -9.39 -14.67
CA ALA A 210 21.65 -10.73 -14.74
C ALA A 210 22.53 -11.02 -13.52
N ASN A 211 23.12 -9.97 -12.94
CA ASN A 211 23.94 -10.08 -11.73
C ASN A 211 23.71 -8.89 -10.78
N PRO A 212 22.51 -8.80 -10.15
CA PRO A 212 22.19 -7.72 -9.24
C PRO A 212 23.07 -7.83 -7.99
N ASP A 213 24.02 -6.92 -7.84
CA ASP A 213 24.88 -6.77 -6.67
C ASP A 213 24.67 -5.37 -6.09
N PHE A 214 24.00 -5.32 -4.95
CA PHE A 214 23.69 -4.09 -4.24
C PHE A 214 24.61 -3.79 -3.07
N ALA A 215 25.58 -4.64 -2.75
CA ALA A 215 26.46 -4.47 -1.59
C ALA A 215 27.08 -3.06 -1.50
N ARG A 216 27.43 -2.47 -2.66
CA ARG A 216 28.02 -1.11 -2.72
C ARG A 216 27.05 -0.01 -2.34
N TYR A 217 25.73 -0.22 -2.53
CA TYR A 217 24.70 0.79 -2.25
C TYR A 217 24.15 0.70 -0.82
N MET A 218 24.28 -0.43 -0.15
CA MET A 218 23.71 -0.66 1.19
C MET A 218 24.27 0.25 2.29
N ARG A 219 25.38 0.93 2.03
CA ARG A 219 26.01 1.86 2.96
C ARG A 219 25.60 3.32 2.75
N LEU A 220 24.79 3.59 1.75
CA LEU A 220 24.33 4.92 1.40
C LEU A 220 23.05 5.24 2.18
N GLU A 221 23.16 5.86 3.33
CA GLU A 221 22.01 6.43 4.03
C GLU A 221 21.69 7.83 3.53
N THR A 222 20.43 8.03 3.09
CA THR A 222 19.92 9.36 2.77
C THR A 222 18.64 9.60 3.56
N LYS A 223 18.69 10.52 4.53
CA LYS A 223 17.55 10.86 5.40
C LYS A 223 16.64 11.93 4.81
N GLU A 224 17.08 12.58 3.76
CA GLU A 224 16.39 13.68 3.09
C GLU A 224 16.21 13.40 1.59
N GLY A 225 15.37 14.21 0.94
CA GLY A 225 15.15 14.13 -0.49
C GLY A 225 14.35 12.89 -0.95
N PRO A 226 14.27 12.67 -2.27
CA PRO A 226 13.46 11.57 -2.85
C PRO A 226 13.93 10.18 -2.42
N LYS A 227 15.24 9.98 -2.30
CA LYS A 227 15.84 8.67 -1.95
C LYS A 227 15.79 8.32 -0.46
N ARG A 228 15.26 9.20 0.40
CA ARG A 228 15.14 8.91 1.85
C ARG A 228 14.39 7.61 2.13
N VAL A 229 13.43 7.24 1.28
CA VAL A 229 12.68 5.99 1.42
C VAL A 229 13.51 4.75 1.14
N CYS A 230 14.56 4.87 0.33
CA CYS A 230 15.44 3.74 0.01
C CYS A 230 16.33 3.30 1.19
N TRP A 231 16.71 4.26 2.04
CA TRP A 231 17.78 4.06 3.02
C TRP A 231 17.35 4.40 4.45
N ASN A 232 16.21 5.06 4.60
CA ASN A 232 15.76 5.54 5.89
C ASN A 232 14.78 4.56 6.54
N SER A 233 15.29 3.76 7.43
CA SER A 233 14.56 2.70 8.13
C SER A 233 13.45 3.17 9.07
N TRP A 234 13.30 4.49 9.36
CA TRP A 234 12.22 4.95 10.22
C TRP A 234 10.83 4.87 9.55
N ILE A 235 10.76 4.96 8.21
CA ILE A 235 9.50 4.80 7.45
C ILE A 235 9.12 3.33 7.38
N ALA A 236 10.11 2.46 7.11
CA ALA A 236 10.01 1.02 7.09
C ALA A 236 11.34 0.46 7.63
N PRO A 237 11.44 0.09 8.92
CA PRO A 237 12.68 -0.22 9.61
C PRO A 237 13.58 -1.24 8.91
N HIS A 238 12.99 -2.16 8.16
CA HIS A 238 13.72 -3.17 7.40
C HIS A 238 13.32 -3.11 5.93
N ASN A 239 13.23 -1.90 5.38
CA ASN A 239 12.70 -1.67 4.03
C ASN A 239 13.39 -2.54 2.99
N PHE A 240 14.71 -2.64 3.02
CA PHE A 240 15.45 -3.43 2.04
C PHE A 240 15.35 -4.92 2.28
N GLU A 241 15.42 -5.42 3.51
CA GLU A 241 15.23 -6.82 3.82
C GLU A 241 13.86 -7.31 3.34
N GLY A 242 12.80 -6.60 3.72
CA GLY A 242 11.44 -6.93 3.30
C GLY A 242 11.21 -6.71 1.80
N PHE A 243 11.84 -5.69 1.22
CA PHE A 243 11.82 -5.46 -0.21
C PHE A 243 12.43 -6.64 -0.98
N PHE A 244 13.63 -7.08 -0.61
CA PHE A 244 14.32 -8.19 -1.27
C PHE A 244 13.57 -9.51 -1.06
N LEU A 245 12.96 -9.72 0.09
CA LEU A 245 12.08 -10.89 0.32
C LEU A 245 10.91 -10.89 -0.66
N ASN A 246 10.17 -9.77 -0.76
CA ASN A 246 9.03 -9.67 -1.69
C ASN A 246 9.45 -9.77 -3.14
N PHE A 247 10.54 -9.12 -3.52
CA PHE A 247 11.02 -9.12 -4.91
C PHE A 247 11.52 -10.51 -5.32
N GLY A 248 12.27 -11.19 -4.45
CA GLY A 248 12.67 -12.57 -4.68
C GLY A 248 11.48 -13.51 -4.81
N ASP A 249 10.44 -13.37 -3.95
CA ASP A 249 9.20 -14.12 -4.06
C ASP A 249 8.50 -13.90 -5.43
N MET A 250 8.52 -12.68 -5.95
CA MET A 250 7.98 -12.38 -7.28
C MET A 250 8.80 -13.05 -8.41
N LEU A 251 10.11 -13.04 -8.31
CA LEU A 251 10.98 -13.72 -9.28
C LEU A 251 10.78 -15.24 -9.26
N VAL A 252 10.66 -15.84 -8.06
CA VAL A 252 10.31 -17.26 -7.92
C VAL A 252 8.96 -17.54 -8.59
N LYS A 253 7.94 -16.72 -8.32
CA LYS A 253 6.62 -16.85 -8.97
C LYS A 253 6.69 -16.70 -10.49
N ALA A 254 7.58 -15.85 -11.00
CA ALA A 254 7.84 -15.70 -12.44
C ALA A 254 8.47 -16.96 -13.05
N GLY A 255 9.12 -17.81 -12.25
CA GLY A 255 9.84 -18.99 -12.71
C GLY A 255 11.34 -18.73 -12.90
N ASP A 256 11.87 -17.71 -12.25
CA ASP A 256 13.30 -17.37 -12.25
C ASP A 256 13.90 -17.48 -10.82
N PRO A 257 14.05 -18.73 -10.31
CA PRO A 257 14.59 -18.95 -8.98
C PRO A 257 16.08 -18.59 -8.87
N ASP A 258 16.84 -18.61 -9.96
CA ASP A 258 18.27 -18.30 -9.96
C ASP A 258 18.52 -16.82 -9.72
N THR A 259 17.81 -15.94 -10.41
CA THR A 259 17.83 -14.49 -10.13
C THR A 259 17.24 -14.20 -8.76
N ALA A 260 16.15 -14.88 -8.36
CA ALA A 260 15.55 -14.74 -7.04
C ALA A 260 16.55 -14.99 -5.91
N MET A 261 17.40 -16.03 -6.02
CA MET A 261 18.42 -16.31 -5.02
C MET A 261 19.47 -15.20 -4.90
N LYS A 262 19.79 -14.51 -6.00
CA LYS A 262 20.69 -13.34 -5.94
C LYS A 262 20.02 -12.18 -5.19
N ILE A 263 18.78 -11.86 -5.55
CA ILE A 263 17.97 -10.82 -4.89
C ILE A 263 17.78 -11.13 -3.39
N TYR A 264 17.48 -12.35 -3.01
CA TYR A 264 17.37 -12.72 -1.58
C TYR A 264 18.67 -12.49 -0.82
N ARG A 265 19.83 -12.79 -1.45
CA ARG A 265 21.16 -12.58 -0.83
C ARG A 265 21.47 -11.11 -0.60
N ASP A 266 20.94 -10.21 -1.42
CA ASP A 266 21.13 -8.77 -1.24
C ASP A 266 20.60 -8.29 0.12
N ALA A 267 19.56 -8.91 0.67
CA ALA A 267 19.08 -8.63 2.03
C ALA A 267 20.17 -8.85 3.10
N GLN A 268 21.10 -9.78 2.88
CA GLN A 268 22.17 -10.11 3.84
C GLN A 268 23.21 -9.00 3.97
N HIS A 269 23.24 -8.06 3.05
CA HIS A 269 24.16 -6.91 3.05
C HIS A 269 23.60 -5.73 3.87
N THR A 270 22.36 -5.76 4.30
CA THR A 270 21.77 -4.68 5.10
C THR A 270 22.29 -4.72 6.54
N PRO A 271 22.48 -3.54 7.18
CA PRO A 271 23.05 -3.48 8.54
C PRO A 271 22.24 -4.26 9.59
N ASP A 272 20.92 -4.28 9.44
CA ASP A 272 20.02 -4.83 10.43
C ASP A 272 19.59 -6.28 10.15
N TYR A 273 20.13 -6.92 9.09
CA TYR A 273 19.76 -8.29 8.71
C TYR A 273 19.88 -9.31 9.86
N ALA A 274 20.93 -9.19 10.66
CA ALA A 274 21.17 -10.14 11.76
C ALA A 274 20.06 -10.12 12.83
N SER A 275 19.43 -8.98 13.06
CA SER A 275 18.34 -8.76 14.02
C SER A 275 16.96 -8.76 13.39
N TRP A 276 16.86 -8.82 12.06
CA TRP A 276 15.59 -8.78 11.38
C TRP A 276 14.69 -9.97 11.74
N ALA A 277 13.46 -9.68 12.16
CA ALA A 277 12.53 -10.67 12.69
C ALA A 277 12.18 -11.78 11.69
N TYR A 278 12.29 -11.51 10.38
CA TYR A 278 11.92 -12.46 9.32
C TYR A 278 13.13 -13.06 8.59
N ARG A 279 14.33 -12.97 9.19
CA ARG A 279 15.56 -13.54 8.63
C ARG A 279 15.39 -15.03 8.32
N SER A 280 14.81 -15.80 9.23
CA SER A 280 14.60 -17.24 9.03
C SER A 280 13.69 -17.56 7.85
N VAL A 281 12.72 -16.69 7.56
CA VAL A 281 11.86 -16.82 6.37
C VAL A 281 12.68 -16.66 5.11
N LEU A 282 13.53 -15.64 5.03
CA LEU A 282 14.38 -15.41 3.86
C LEU A 282 15.40 -16.54 3.68
N GLU A 283 16.00 -17.04 4.76
CA GLU A 283 16.90 -18.19 4.72
C GLU A 283 16.19 -19.46 4.21
N ASP A 284 14.91 -19.63 4.55
CA ASP A 284 14.08 -20.70 4.00
C ASP A 284 13.85 -20.53 2.49
N ARG A 285 13.56 -19.30 2.04
CA ARG A 285 13.43 -18.98 0.61
C ARG A 285 14.69 -19.31 -0.17
N LEU A 286 15.88 -18.97 0.35
CA LEU A 286 17.15 -19.29 -0.24
C LEU A 286 17.35 -20.80 -0.44
N ARG A 287 16.93 -21.63 0.52
CA ARG A 287 17.04 -23.09 0.42
C ARG A 287 16.03 -23.71 -0.54
N ASN A 288 14.86 -23.09 -0.72
CA ASN A 288 13.71 -23.71 -1.36
C ASN A 288 13.22 -22.94 -2.61
N ALA A 289 13.96 -21.96 -3.13
CA ALA A 289 13.52 -21.09 -4.23
C ALA A 289 12.90 -21.87 -5.40
N ALA A 290 13.61 -22.86 -5.94
CA ALA A 290 13.13 -23.66 -7.06
C ALA A 290 11.87 -24.49 -6.73
N ARG A 291 11.78 -25.02 -5.49
CA ARG A 291 10.61 -25.77 -5.03
C ARG A 291 9.37 -24.90 -4.87
N ASN A 292 9.56 -23.63 -4.52
CA ASN A 292 8.47 -22.70 -4.24
C ASN A 292 7.80 -22.14 -5.50
N VAL A 293 8.32 -22.41 -6.71
CA VAL A 293 7.77 -21.87 -7.97
C VAL A 293 6.27 -22.17 -8.10
N GLU A 294 5.90 -23.44 -8.01
CA GLU A 294 4.51 -23.86 -8.14
C GLU A 294 3.65 -23.37 -6.96
N ALA A 295 4.19 -23.42 -5.75
CA ALA A 295 3.48 -22.93 -4.56
C ALA A 295 3.12 -21.43 -4.66
N PHE A 296 4.01 -20.60 -5.25
CA PHE A 296 3.76 -19.16 -5.39
C PHE A 296 2.84 -18.81 -6.56
N ARG A 297 2.68 -19.70 -7.51
CA ARG A 297 1.72 -19.57 -8.62
C ARG A 297 0.30 -19.93 -8.20
N GLU A 298 0.17 -20.74 -7.17
CA GLU A 298 -1.12 -21.20 -6.66
C GLU A 298 -1.87 -20.04 -5.98
N ASP A 299 -3.14 -19.82 -6.38
CA ASP A 299 -3.97 -18.75 -5.80
C ASP A 299 -4.50 -19.10 -4.40
N SER A 300 -4.68 -20.40 -4.13
CA SER A 300 -5.19 -20.93 -2.87
C SER A 300 -4.36 -22.13 -2.43
N PRO A 301 -3.10 -21.90 -2.02
CA PRO A 301 -2.21 -23.01 -1.68
C PRO A 301 -2.73 -23.79 -0.46
N PRO A 302 -2.45 -25.09 -0.36
CA PRO A 302 -2.79 -25.89 0.80
C PRO A 302 -2.21 -25.31 2.10
N PRO A 303 -2.86 -25.54 3.27
CA PRO A 303 -2.32 -25.14 4.55
C PRO A 303 -0.88 -25.67 4.77
N GLY A 304 -0.01 -24.81 5.31
CA GLY A 304 1.40 -25.15 5.52
C GLY A 304 2.31 -24.98 4.29
N THR A 305 1.74 -24.63 3.14
CA THR A 305 2.53 -24.28 1.96
C THR A 305 3.09 -22.86 2.10
N PRO A 306 4.34 -22.60 1.71
CA PRO A 306 4.88 -21.24 1.67
C PRO A 306 4.06 -20.33 0.76
N THR A 307 3.74 -19.13 1.22
CA THR A 307 3.01 -18.13 0.45
C THR A 307 3.90 -16.92 0.16
N LEU A 308 3.59 -16.18 -0.91
CA LEU A 308 4.21 -14.88 -1.17
C LEU A 308 4.15 -13.99 0.07
N MET A 309 5.18 -13.18 0.31
CA MET A 309 5.20 -12.21 1.41
C MET A 309 3.91 -11.38 1.47
N VAL A 310 3.44 -10.87 0.34
CA VAL A 310 2.21 -10.06 0.26
C VAL A 310 0.93 -10.79 0.72
N ARG A 311 0.95 -12.13 0.77
CA ARG A 311 -0.17 -12.98 1.23
C ARG A 311 0.08 -13.58 2.61
N SER A 312 1.20 -13.27 3.24
CA SER A 312 1.60 -13.83 4.53
C SER A 312 0.98 -13.11 5.72
N THR A 313 1.17 -13.67 6.91
CA THR A 313 0.82 -13.03 8.19
C THR A 313 1.77 -11.89 8.58
N TYR A 314 2.77 -11.60 7.76
CA TYR A 314 3.79 -10.56 7.97
C TYR A 314 3.95 -9.65 6.74
N ALA A 315 2.91 -9.53 5.94
CA ALA A 315 2.92 -8.75 4.69
C ALA A 315 3.39 -7.29 4.89
N CYS A 316 2.95 -6.63 5.96
CA CYS A 316 3.42 -5.30 6.34
C CYS A 316 4.65 -5.39 7.28
N MET A 317 4.61 -6.32 8.22
CA MET A 317 5.64 -6.43 9.25
C MET A 317 6.99 -6.91 8.72
N GLY A 318 7.03 -7.55 7.57
CA GLY A 318 8.28 -7.87 6.89
C GLY A 318 9.14 -6.64 6.59
N CYS A 319 8.51 -5.47 6.41
CA CYS A 319 9.19 -4.18 6.22
C CYS A 319 9.12 -3.25 7.44
N HIS A 320 8.07 -3.33 8.26
CA HIS A 320 7.77 -2.32 9.28
C HIS A 320 8.05 -2.74 10.72
N GLN A 321 8.28 -4.00 11.00
CA GLN A 321 8.61 -4.46 12.35
C GLN A 321 10.09 -4.21 12.66
N ARG A 322 10.34 -3.58 13.81
CA ARG A 322 11.66 -3.30 14.36
C ARG A 322 12.12 -4.42 15.29
#